data_dbb76ca0fcda89569fa42fa2a8e56d20
#
_entry.id   dbb76ca0fcda89569fa42fa2a8e56d20
#
_cell.length_a   1.000
_cell.length_b   1.000
_cell.length_c   1.000
_cell.angle_alpha   90.00
_cell.angle_beta   90.00
_cell.angle_gamma   90.00
#
_symmetry.space_group_name_H-M   'P 1'
#
loop_
_entity.id
_entity.type
_entity.pdbx_description
1 polymer ?
#
loop_
_entity_poly.entity_id
_entity_poly.type
_entity_poly.pdbx_seq_one_letter_code
_entity_poly.pdbx_strand_id
1 'polypeptide(L)'
;TTMNIWDIERIEVLRGPQGTLYGSNAIGGTIRYITKKPDLSGFDYAYSMEYGEKRFAGNAIVNYNAMVNVPLNDLFALRATYSQSLDPGIYENIITQNKDVGDQDDERYTITLGFERDDSPIHDGNIKSMVRYIVSDRYDEGMKEKGNGDKPGTADIFDPNCSTSTAFYYGESCTRLTALANAYGRDLSDYHPLLSFAEVTDEKHNVVLSTLASTTQVGFDWGSATLTTMYRDYDEDSETEWSRIDTDDLYPAPLIVTSDSETEITELRLSSNPGMIEWTVGLYDFESNADPNS
;
A
#
# COMPACT_ATOMS: atom_id res chain seq x y z
N THR A 1 -2.21 -2.82 2.75
CA THR A 1 -1.87 -2.11 1.50
C THR A 1 -2.91 -2.45 0.46
N THR A 2 -3.78 -1.53 0.13
CA THR A 2 -4.74 -1.69 -0.97
C THR A 2 -3.97 -1.60 -2.27
N MET A 3 -3.91 -2.69 -3.02
CA MET A 3 -3.22 -2.71 -4.30
C MET A 3 -4.16 -2.17 -5.36
N ASN A 4 -3.84 -1.04 -5.99
CA ASN A 4 -4.60 -0.58 -7.13
C ASN A 4 -4.44 -1.58 -8.29
N ILE A 5 -5.55 -2.21 -8.69
CA ILE A 5 -5.60 -3.24 -9.72
C ILE A 5 -5.84 -2.67 -11.13
N TRP A 6 -5.87 -1.36 -11.27
CA TRP A 6 -6.00 -0.71 -12.56
C TRP A 6 -4.70 -0.92 -13.37
N ASP A 7 -4.79 -1.12 -14.66
CA ASP A 7 -3.68 -1.45 -15.57
C ASP A 7 -2.99 -2.81 -15.31
N ILE A 8 -3.68 -3.74 -14.68
CA ILE A 8 -3.24 -5.13 -14.57
C ILE A 8 -3.62 -5.91 -15.82
N GLU A 9 -2.73 -6.77 -16.31
CA GLU A 9 -3.01 -7.69 -17.41
C GLU A 9 -3.83 -8.86 -16.91
N ARG A 10 -3.39 -9.49 -15.79
CA ARG A 10 -4.06 -10.63 -15.17
C ARG A 10 -3.58 -10.85 -13.73
N ILE A 11 -4.37 -11.59 -12.98
CA ILE A 11 -4.03 -12.08 -11.65
C ILE A 11 -3.90 -13.61 -11.73
N GLU A 12 -2.79 -14.14 -11.24
CA GLU A 12 -2.53 -15.57 -11.19
C GLU A 12 -2.56 -16.05 -9.74
N VAL A 13 -3.35 -17.08 -9.47
CA VAL A 13 -3.44 -17.70 -8.14
C VAL A 13 -2.84 -19.09 -8.20
N LEU A 14 -1.66 -19.26 -7.62
CA LEU A 14 -0.93 -20.51 -7.55
C LEU A 14 -1.23 -21.16 -6.18
N ARG A 15 -1.94 -22.28 -6.18
CA ARG A 15 -2.34 -22.98 -4.97
C ARG A 15 -1.27 -24.00 -4.55
N GLY A 16 -1.05 -24.11 -3.24
CA GLY A 16 -0.09 -25.04 -2.65
C GLY A 16 1.31 -24.44 -2.50
N PRO A 17 2.26 -25.18 -1.90
CA PRO A 17 3.61 -24.70 -1.63
C PRO A 17 4.34 -24.28 -2.91
N GLN A 18 4.81 -23.05 -2.96
CA GLN A 18 5.53 -22.48 -4.08
C GLN A 18 6.95 -22.01 -3.71
N GLY A 19 7.47 -22.47 -2.57
CA GLY A 19 8.72 -22.01 -1.99
C GLY A 19 9.96 -22.15 -2.87
N THR A 20 9.99 -23.16 -3.76
CA THR A 20 11.11 -23.38 -4.69
C THR A 20 11.20 -22.35 -5.82
N LEU A 21 10.09 -21.72 -6.18
CA LEU A 21 10.03 -20.77 -7.29
C LEU A 21 9.79 -19.33 -6.86
N TYR A 22 9.17 -19.11 -5.70
CA TYR A 22 8.70 -17.80 -5.25
C TYR A 22 9.14 -17.42 -3.83
N GLY A 23 10.08 -18.15 -3.24
CA GLY A 23 10.68 -17.83 -1.95
C GLY A 23 10.07 -18.56 -0.76
N SER A 24 10.75 -18.49 0.39
CA SER A 24 10.49 -19.28 1.58
C SER A 24 9.12 -19.11 2.24
N ASN A 25 8.45 -17.99 1.99
CA ASN A 25 7.17 -17.67 2.64
C ASN A 25 5.93 -18.15 1.86
N ALA A 26 6.09 -18.76 0.67
CA ALA A 26 5.00 -19.21 -0.18
C ALA A 26 4.49 -20.63 0.19
N ILE A 27 4.13 -20.83 1.47
CA ILE A 27 3.71 -22.14 2.01
C ILE A 27 2.28 -22.51 1.60
N GLY A 28 1.36 -21.57 1.62
CA GLY A 28 -0.06 -21.78 1.31
C GLY A 28 -0.42 -21.56 -0.16
N GLY A 29 0.43 -20.83 -0.88
CA GLY A 29 0.22 -20.41 -2.25
C GLY A 29 0.78 -19.03 -2.53
N THR A 30 0.62 -18.58 -3.78
CA THR A 30 1.11 -17.27 -4.24
C THR A 30 0.05 -16.61 -5.12
N ILE A 31 -0.20 -15.33 -4.89
CA ILE A 31 -1.01 -14.49 -5.76
C ILE A 31 -0.05 -13.57 -6.52
N ARG A 32 -0.07 -13.63 -7.85
CA ARG A 32 0.76 -12.81 -8.73
C ARG A 32 -0.08 -11.81 -9.48
N TYR A 33 0.29 -10.56 -9.41
CA TYR A 33 -0.29 -9.49 -10.19
C TYR A 33 0.62 -9.18 -11.37
N ILE A 34 0.16 -9.48 -12.56
CA ILE A 34 0.90 -9.27 -13.80
C ILE A 34 0.42 -7.96 -14.41
N THR A 35 1.28 -6.97 -14.41
CA THR A 35 0.97 -5.66 -14.99
C THR A 35 1.16 -5.69 -16.50
N LYS A 36 0.41 -4.85 -17.22
CA LYS A 36 0.60 -4.67 -18.66
C LYS A 36 2.01 -4.16 -18.96
N LYS A 37 2.56 -4.65 -20.06
CA LYS A 37 3.86 -4.21 -20.57
C LYS A 37 3.69 -3.05 -21.54
N PRO A 38 4.75 -2.24 -21.80
CA PRO A 38 4.78 -1.34 -22.92
C PRO A 38 4.55 -2.08 -24.25
N ASP A 39 3.68 -1.52 -25.09
CA ASP A 39 3.32 -2.09 -26.39
C ASP A 39 4.00 -1.31 -27.51
N LEU A 40 4.76 -2.02 -28.33
CA LEU A 40 5.47 -1.46 -29.50
C LEU A 40 4.53 -1.24 -30.70
N SER A 41 3.35 -1.88 -30.71
CA SER A 41 2.47 -1.89 -31.88
C SER A 41 1.73 -0.58 -32.12
N GLY A 42 1.55 0.25 -31.07
CA GLY A 42 0.79 1.48 -31.26
C GLY A 42 0.69 2.37 -30.02
N PHE A 43 0.28 3.60 -30.27
CA PHE A 43 -0.10 4.54 -29.25
C PHE A 43 -1.44 4.12 -28.63
N ASP A 44 -1.51 4.11 -27.31
CA ASP A 44 -2.73 3.79 -26.57
C ASP A 44 -2.85 4.68 -25.33
N TYR A 45 -4.06 5.00 -24.92
CA TYR A 45 -4.33 5.71 -23.68
C TYR A 45 -5.66 5.26 -23.08
N ALA A 46 -5.73 5.37 -21.78
CA ALA A 46 -6.97 5.13 -21.05
C ALA A 46 -7.06 6.06 -19.85
N TYR A 47 -8.26 6.39 -19.46
CA TYR A 47 -8.52 7.09 -18.20
C TYR A 47 -9.82 6.59 -17.60
N SER A 48 -9.94 6.66 -16.29
CA SER A 48 -11.19 6.45 -15.57
C SER A 48 -11.28 7.43 -14.42
N MET A 49 -12.50 7.81 -14.08
CA MET A 49 -12.84 8.59 -12.91
C MET A 49 -14.05 7.91 -12.28
N GLU A 50 -13.95 7.62 -11.00
CA GLU A 50 -15.03 7.07 -10.21
C GLU A 50 -15.39 8.07 -9.11
N TYR A 51 -16.67 8.24 -8.89
CA TYR A 51 -17.21 9.09 -7.84
C TYR A 51 -18.19 8.28 -7.01
N GLY A 52 -18.07 8.37 -5.70
CA GLY A 52 -18.95 7.69 -4.77
C GLY A 52 -19.23 8.53 -3.54
N GLU A 53 -20.32 8.21 -2.87
CA GLU A 53 -20.69 8.83 -1.60
C GLU A 53 -20.62 7.79 -0.48
N LYS A 54 -19.98 8.17 0.61
CA LYS A 54 -19.90 7.36 1.81
C LYS A 54 -20.83 7.96 2.85
N ARG A 55 -21.72 7.15 3.38
CA ARG A 55 -22.65 7.63 4.41
C ARG A 55 -21.86 8.14 5.62
N PHE A 56 -22.20 9.32 6.11
CA PHE A 56 -21.56 10.03 7.21
C PHE A 56 -20.21 10.67 6.91
N ALA A 57 -19.63 10.49 5.72
CA ALA A 57 -18.45 11.23 5.33
C ALA A 57 -18.81 12.67 4.92
N GLY A 58 -17.90 13.59 5.21
CA GLY A 58 -18.05 14.99 4.77
C GLY A 58 -17.74 15.20 3.30
N ASN A 59 -16.94 14.30 2.73
CA ASN A 59 -16.46 14.37 1.35
C ASN A 59 -16.85 13.11 0.56
N ALA A 60 -16.64 13.15 -0.75
CA ALA A 60 -16.90 12.04 -1.66
C ALA A 60 -15.67 11.13 -1.80
N ILE A 61 -15.92 9.85 -2.09
CA ILE A 61 -14.89 8.95 -2.61
C ILE A 61 -14.62 9.36 -4.05
N VAL A 62 -13.35 9.57 -4.39
CA VAL A 62 -12.95 9.90 -5.77
C VAL A 62 -11.73 9.08 -6.16
N ASN A 63 -11.85 8.34 -7.26
CA ASN A 63 -10.73 7.59 -7.84
C ASN A 63 -10.41 8.13 -9.22
N TYR A 64 -9.15 8.39 -9.48
CA TYR A 64 -8.62 8.79 -10.78
C TYR A 64 -7.61 7.75 -11.27
N ASN A 65 -7.73 7.37 -12.53
CA ASN A 65 -6.73 6.54 -13.18
C ASN A 65 -6.47 7.06 -14.58
N ALA A 66 -5.21 7.06 -14.98
CA ALA A 66 -4.79 7.44 -16.33
C ALA A 66 -3.63 6.55 -16.78
N MET A 67 -3.57 6.25 -18.06
CA MET A 67 -2.50 5.50 -18.69
C MET A 67 -2.22 6.07 -20.07
N VAL A 68 -0.95 6.07 -20.44
CA VAL A 68 -0.50 6.33 -21.79
C VAL A 68 0.58 5.31 -22.18
N ASN A 69 0.50 4.80 -23.38
CA ASN A 69 1.49 3.94 -24.02
C ASN A 69 2.00 4.62 -25.30
N VAL A 70 3.30 4.80 -25.41
CA VAL A 70 3.93 5.50 -26.53
C VAL A 70 5.03 4.62 -27.11
N PRO A 71 4.85 4.05 -28.31
CA PRO A 71 5.97 3.46 -29.03
C PRO A 71 6.92 4.58 -29.45
N LEU A 72 8.18 4.46 -29.04
CA LEU A 72 9.22 5.44 -29.35
C LEU A 72 9.88 5.15 -30.70
N ASN A 73 10.03 3.87 -31.02
CA ASN A 73 10.48 3.33 -32.28
C ASN A 73 10.16 1.82 -32.34
N ASP A 74 10.65 1.12 -33.32
CA ASP A 74 10.41 -0.32 -33.54
C ASP A 74 10.96 -1.23 -32.41
N LEU A 75 11.80 -0.70 -31.54
CA LEU A 75 12.46 -1.46 -30.46
C LEU A 75 12.07 -1.01 -29.06
N PHE A 76 11.58 0.22 -28.92
CA PHE A 76 11.32 0.81 -27.61
C PHE A 76 9.90 1.34 -27.50
N ALA A 77 9.26 1.06 -26.37
CA ALA A 77 7.99 1.69 -25.99
C ALA A 77 8.04 2.16 -24.53
N LEU A 78 7.35 3.24 -24.25
CA LEU A 78 7.15 3.81 -22.92
C LEU A 78 5.68 3.64 -22.50
N ARG A 79 5.46 3.15 -21.31
CA ARG A 79 4.13 3.11 -20.69
C ARG A 79 4.19 3.83 -19.35
N ALA A 80 3.32 4.82 -19.17
CA ALA A 80 3.16 5.54 -17.92
C ALA A 80 1.74 5.36 -17.39
N THR A 81 1.61 5.19 -16.08
CA THR A 81 0.32 5.11 -15.39
C THR A 81 0.32 6.02 -14.19
N TYR A 82 -0.84 6.59 -13.91
CA TYR A 82 -1.14 7.35 -12.72
C TYR A 82 -2.43 6.84 -12.11
N SER A 83 -2.47 6.73 -10.79
CA SER A 83 -3.69 6.43 -10.05
C SER A 83 -3.72 7.17 -8.73
N GLN A 84 -4.88 7.68 -8.37
CA GLN A 84 -5.15 8.28 -7.07
C GLN A 84 -6.49 7.79 -6.56
N SER A 85 -6.55 7.46 -5.27
CA SER A 85 -7.76 7.08 -4.55
C SER A 85 -7.91 7.95 -3.32
N LEU A 86 -8.94 8.77 -3.29
CA LEU A 86 -9.34 9.60 -2.17
C LEU A 86 -10.55 8.95 -1.50
N ASP A 87 -10.36 8.40 -0.31
CA ASP A 87 -11.44 7.80 0.50
C ASP A 87 -11.62 8.61 1.79
N PRO A 88 -12.69 9.39 1.92
CA PRO A 88 -12.88 10.25 3.08
C PRO A 88 -13.15 9.46 4.35
N GLY A 89 -12.69 9.98 5.46
CA GLY A 89 -13.03 9.49 6.80
C GLY A 89 -14.51 9.62 7.11
N ILE A 90 -14.95 8.89 8.11
CA ILE A 90 -16.33 8.94 8.63
C ILE A 90 -16.39 9.28 10.12
N TYR A 91 -15.24 9.42 10.75
CA TYR A 91 -15.16 9.65 12.17
C TYR A 91 -14.88 11.11 12.47
N GLU A 92 -15.33 11.57 13.62
CA GLU A 92 -15.11 12.92 14.10
C GLU A 92 -14.32 12.88 15.42
N ASN A 93 -13.18 13.59 15.43
CA ASN A 93 -12.48 13.86 16.66
C ASN A 93 -13.06 15.11 17.31
N ILE A 94 -13.72 14.95 18.46
CA ILE A 94 -14.43 16.05 19.14
C ILE A 94 -13.49 17.11 19.71
N ILE A 95 -12.23 16.79 19.94
CA ILE A 95 -11.24 17.71 20.50
C ILE A 95 -10.64 18.58 19.39
N THR A 96 -10.10 17.96 18.35
CA THR A 96 -9.50 18.66 17.20
C THR A 96 -10.55 19.23 16.25
N GLN A 97 -11.79 18.75 16.32
CA GLN A 97 -12.91 19.05 15.41
C GLN A 97 -12.66 18.58 13.97
N ASN A 98 -11.77 17.62 13.79
CA ASN A 98 -11.60 16.97 12.53
C ASN A 98 -12.77 16.00 12.27
N LYS A 99 -13.44 16.16 11.11
CA LYS A 99 -14.63 15.38 10.71
C LYS A 99 -14.35 14.32 9.68
N ASP A 100 -13.10 14.25 9.22
CA ASP A 100 -12.70 13.35 8.15
C ASP A 100 -11.67 12.30 8.65
N VAL A 101 -11.66 12.02 9.98
CA VAL A 101 -10.73 11.04 10.55
C VAL A 101 -10.99 9.65 9.96
N GLY A 102 -9.91 8.99 9.57
CA GLY A 102 -9.93 7.73 8.84
C GLY A 102 -9.97 7.94 7.33
N ASP A 103 -9.65 9.15 6.85
CA ASP A 103 -9.43 9.39 5.43
C ASP A 103 -8.19 8.65 4.93
N GLN A 104 -8.19 8.32 3.66
CA GLN A 104 -7.07 7.67 2.97
C GLN A 104 -6.86 8.35 1.63
N ASP A 105 -5.61 8.70 1.37
CA ASP A 105 -5.14 9.13 0.05
C ASP A 105 -4.03 8.18 -0.40
N ASP A 106 -4.31 7.44 -1.46
CA ASP A 106 -3.35 6.54 -2.09
C ASP A 106 -3.00 7.10 -3.48
N GLU A 107 -1.77 7.53 -3.68
CA GLU A 107 -1.28 8.02 -4.97
C GLU A 107 -0.19 7.08 -5.51
N ARG A 108 -0.24 6.81 -6.82
CA ARG A 108 0.73 5.92 -7.45
C ARG A 108 1.09 6.35 -8.86
N TYR A 109 2.37 6.39 -9.11
CA TYR A 109 2.96 6.60 -10.44
C TYR A 109 3.73 5.35 -10.87
N THR A 110 3.61 4.99 -12.13
CA THR A 110 4.45 3.95 -12.71
C THR A 110 4.92 4.39 -14.08
N ILE A 111 6.23 4.30 -14.32
CA ILE A 111 6.84 4.53 -15.62
C ILE A 111 7.59 3.26 -15.99
N THR A 112 7.30 2.73 -17.16
CA THR A 112 7.93 1.50 -17.67
C THR A 112 8.48 1.75 -19.05
N LEU A 113 9.78 1.52 -19.25
CA LEU A 113 10.43 1.46 -20.56
C LEU A 113 10.58 0.00 -20.95
N GLY A 114 10.03 -0.37 -22.09
CA GLY A 114 10.16 -1.68 -22.71
C GLY A 114 11.12 -1.64 -23.88
N PHE A 115 11.90 -2.69 -24.02
CA PHE A 115 12.74 -2.97 -25.18
C PHE A 115 12.47 -4.40 -25.66
N GLU A 116 12.25 -4.57 -26.94
CA GLU A 116 12.07 -5.88 -27.55
C GLU A 116 12.77 -5.93 -28.90
N ARG A 117 13.54 -7.00 -29.13
CA ARG A 117 14.24 -7.26 -30.38
C ARG A 117 14.23 -8.75 -30.69
N ASP A 118 13.70 -9.11 -31.83
CA ASP A 118 13.59 -10.51 -32.27
C ASP A 118 14.89 -11.07 -32.81
N ASP A 119 15.72 -10.22 -33.46
CA ASP A 119 17.02 -10.61 -34.02
C ASP A 119 18.14 -10.02 -33.18
N SER A 120 18.72 -10.79 -32.28
CA SER A 120 19.87 -10.33 -31.49
C SER A 120 21.15 -10.35 -32.36
N PRO A 121 21.98 -9.28 -32.33
CA PRO A 121 23.25 -9.27 -33.04
C PRO A 121 24.30 -10.19 -32.40
N ILE A 122 24.01 -10.71 -31.23
CA ILE A 122 24.94 -11.56 -30.44
C ILE A 122 24.56 -13.04 -30.65
N HIS A 123 23.30 -13.32 -31.02
CA HIS A 123 22.72 -14.65 -31.03
C HIS A 123 21.42 -14.66 -31.87
N ASP A 124 21.04 -15.79 -32.45
CA ASP A 124 19.77 -15.97 -33.21
C ASP A 124 18.51 -15.99 -32.31
N GLY A 125 18.58 -15.37 -31.15
CA GLY A 125 17.51 -15.31 -30.18
C GLY A 125 16.90 -13.92 -29.99
N ASN A 126 15.80 -13.85 -29.25
CA ASN A 126 15.15 -12.60 -28.91
C ASN A 126 15.72 -12.00 -27.61
N ILE A 127 15.71 -10.69 -27.53
CA ILE A 127 16.00 -9.96 -26.30
C ILE A 127 14.77 -9.15 -25.92
N LYS A 128 14.31 -9.32 -24.69
CA LYS A 128 13.25 -8.52 -24.08
C LYS A 128 13.76 -7.91 -22.79
N SER A 129 13.67 -6.61 -22.66
CA SER A 129 14.07 -5.91 -21.44
C SER A 129 12.98 -4.93 -21.03
N MET A 130 12.81 -4.79 -19.73
CA MET A 130 11.87 -3.86 -19.14
C MET A 130 12.49 -3.22 -17.92
N VAL A 131 12.48 -1.91 -17.87
CA VAL A 131 12.85 -1.12 -16.69
C VAL A 131 11.61 -0.39 -16.19
N ARG A 132 11.31 -0.52 -14.93
CA ARG A 132 10.12 0.05 -14.30
C ARG A 132 10.49 0.83 -13.05
N TYR A 133 9.97 2.05 -12.98
CA TYR A 133 10.00 2.86 -11.79
C TYR A 133 8.59 3.05 -11.26
N ILE A 134 8.41 2.81 -9.96
CA ILE A 134 7.13 2.90 -9.26
C ILE A 134 7.34 3.79 -8.04
N VAL A 135 6.44 4.75 -7.85
CA VAL A 135 6.28 5.47 -6.59
C VAL A 135 4.85 5.25 -6.11
N SER A 136 4.73 4.91 -4.84
CA SER A 136 3.44 4.81 -4.17
C SER A 136 3.53 5.65 -2.90
N ASP A 137 2.71 6.67 -2.81
CA ASP A 137 2.55 7.53 -1.66
C ASP A 137 1.18 7.25 -1.05
N ARG A 138 1.18 6.89 0.21
CA ARG A 138 -0.03 6.61 0.95
C ARG A 138 -0.06 7.41 2.22
N TYR A 139 -1.09 8.21 2.34
CA TYR A 139 -1.44 8.89 3.56
C TYR A 139 -2.73 8.30 4.12
N ASP A 140 -2.76 7.98 5.40
CA ASP A 140 -4.00 7.73 6.11
C ASP A 140 -4.01 8.47 7.46
N GLU A 141 -5.13 9.08 7.79
CA GLU A 141 -5.42 9.50 9.15
C GLU A 141 -5.84 8.25 9.90
N GLY A 142 -4.87 7.69 10.65
CA GLY A 142 -5.08 6.50 11.44
C GLY A 142 -6.29 6.65 12.34
N MET A 143 -7.18 5.70 12.25
CA MET A 143 -7.97 5.38 13.41
C MET A 143 -7.08 4.49 14.27
N LYS A 144 -6.84 4.89 15.51
CA LYS A 144 -6.52 3.92 16.52
C LYS A 144 -7.53 2.80 16.33
N GLU A 145 -7.05 1.64 15.90
CA GLU A 145 -7.89 0.46 15.94
C GLU A 145 -8.50 0.47 17.33
N LYS A 146 -9.75 0.91 17.42
CA LYS A 146 -10.53 0.67 18.63
C LYS A 146 -10.45 -0.81 18.72
N GLY A 147 -9.49 -1.27 19.58
CA GLY A 147 -9.04 -2.64 19.59
C GLY A 147 -10.28 -3.44 19.54
N ASN A 148 -10.47 -4.13 18.46
CA ASN A 148 -11.63 -4.93 18.20
C ASN A 148 -11.75 -5.86 19.40
N GLY A 149 -12.30 -5.31 20.47
CA GLY A 149 -12.78 -6.10 21.58
C GLY A 149 -13.83 -6.97 20.96
N ASP A 150 -13.41 -8.06 20.35
CA ASP A 150 -14.18 -9.09 19.65
C ASP A 150 -15.29 -9.70 20.49
N LYS A 151 -15.93 -8.90 21.31
CA LYS A 151 -17.12 -9.27 22.04
C LYS A 151 -18.27 -8.44 21.52
N PRO A 152 -19.15 -9.02 20.71
CA PRO A 152 -20.45 -8.46 20.42
C PRO A 152 -21.11 -8.11 21.76
N GLY A 153 -21.32 -6.85 22.03
CA GLY A 153 -21.97 -6.39 23.25
C GLY A 153 -21.12 -5.58 24.23
N THR A 154 -19.80 -5.47 23.99
CA THR A 154 -18.96 -4.45 24.63
C THR A 154 -18.56 -3.41 23.60
N ALA A 155 -19.52 -2.89 22.87
CA ALA A 155 -19.29 -1.72 22.07
C ALA A 155 -18.79 -0.63 23.03
N ASP A 156 -17.65 -0.05 22.73
CA ASP A 156 -17.26 1.25 23.21
C ASP A 156 -18.23 2.26 22.62
N ILE A 157 -19.45 2.14 23.10
CA ILE A 157 -20.53 3.04 22.75
C ILE A 157 -20.18 4.32 23.49
N PHE A 158 -19.88 5.36 22.74
CA PHE A 158 -19.98 6.70 23.22
C PHE A 158 -21.36 6.83 23.89
N ASP A 159 -21.39 6.76 25.20
CA ASP A 159 -22.60 7.02 25.99
C ASP A 159 -22.58 8.51 26.35
N PRO A 160 -23.37 9.35 25.69
CA PRO A 160 -23.40 10.77 25.97
C PRO A 160 -23.80 11.08 27.44
N ASN A 161 -24.42 10.12 28.12
CA ASN A 161 -24.81 10.27 29.52
C ASN A 161 -23.76 9.70 30.49
N CYS A 162 -22.73 9.00 29.97
CA CYS A 162 -21.71 8.35 30.78
C CYS A 162 -22.28 7.58 32.01
N SER A 163 -23.41 6.93 31.82
CA SER A 163 -24.19 6.35 32.92
C SER A 163 -23.65 5.01 33.41
N THR A 164 -22.73 4.38 32.69
CA THR A 164 -22.18 3.08 33.08
C THR A 164 -20.66 3.12 33.18
N SER A 165 -20.16 2.97 34.38
CA SER A 165 -18.74 3.01 34.75
C SER A 165 -17.93 1.76 34.40
N THR A 166 -18.32 0.97 33.43
CA THR A 166 -17.70 -0.33 33.15
C THR A 166 -17.25 -0.48 31.71
N ALA A 167 -16.51 0.47 31.17
CA ALA A 167 -15.80 0.25 29.93
C ALA A 167 -14.30 0.06 30.20
N PHE A 168 -13.88 -1.16 30.41
CA PHE A 168 -12.49 -1.53 30.42
C PHE A 168 -12.21 -2.33 29.16
N TYR A 169 -11.41 -1.84 28.35
CA TYR A 169 -10.50 -2.32 27.30
C TYR A 169 -10.56 -1.44 26.06
N TYR A 170 -9.56 -0.59 25.88
CA TYR A 170 -9.32 0.28 24.73
C TYR A 170 -10.42 1.30 24.36
N GLY A 171 -11.47 1.39 25.13
CA GLY A 171 -12.41 2.49 25.10
C GLY A 171 -11.99 3.55 26.09
N GLU A 172 -12.06 4.79 25.68
CA GLU A 172 -11.95 5.89 26.62
C GLU A 172 -12.97 5.71 27.73
N SER A 173 -12.54 5.72 28.98
CA SER A 173 -13.51 5.72 30.06
C SER A 173 -14.39 6.98 29.93
N CYS A 174 -15.67 6.86 30.19
CA CYS A 174 -16.56 8.00 30.21
C CYS A 174 -16.01 9.19 31.03
N THR A 175 -15.25 8.90 32.07
CA THR A 175 -14.58 9.91 32.91
C THR A 175 -13.56 10.70 32.07
N ARG A 176 -12.76 10.06 31.24
CA ARG A 176 -11.78 10.73 30.38
C ARG A 176 -12.48 11.56 29.31
N LEU A 177 -13.41 10.96 28.59
CA LEU A 177 -14.15 11.64 27.54
C LEU A 177 -14.83 12.90 28.07
N THR A 178 -15.48 12.79 29.24
CA THR A 178 -16.11 13.94 29.89
C THR A 178 -15.09 14.97 30.35
N ALA A 179 -13.95 14.53 30.89
CA ALA A 179 -12.90 15.45 31.35
C ALA A 179 -12.28 16.20 30.15
N LEU A 180 -11.98 15.51 29.06
CA LEU A 180 -11.48 16.12 27.81
C LEU A 180 -12.51 17.07 27.24
N ALA A 181 -13.75 16.63 27.04
CA ALA A 181 -14.81 17.48 26.51
C ALA A 181 -14.97 18.76 27.32
N ASN A 182 -14.99 18.66 28.65
CA ASN A 182 -15.07 19.82 29.52
C ASN A 182 -13.84 20.73 29.44
N ALA A 183 -12.63 20.16 29.39
CA ALA A 183 -11.37 20.92 29.24
C ALA A 183 -11.33 21.72 27.94
N TYR A 184 -11.90 21.19 26.88
CA TYR A 184 -11.96 21.84 25.57
C TYR A 184 -13.30 22.52 25.25
N GLY A 185 -14.21 22.58 26.23
CA GLY A 185 -15.49 23.27 26.10
C GLY A 185 -16.45 22.64 25.10
N ARG A 186 -16.46 21.31 24.99
CA ARG A 186 -17.32 20.54 24.09
C ARG A 186 -18.53 19.99 24.79
N ASP A 187 -19.70 20.03 24.13
CA ASP A 187 -20.92 19.36 24.58
C ASP A 187 -21.04 18.01 23.86
N LEU A 188 -20.97 16.92 24.63
CA LEU A 188 -21.00 15.57 24.06
C LEU A 188 -22.33 15.23 23.39
N SER A 189 -23.41 15.94 23.68
CA SER A 189 -24.71 15.73 23.06
C SER A 189 -24.77 16.16 21.59
N ASP A 190 -23.80 16.97 21.15
CA ASP A 190 -23.72 17.47 19.76
C ASP A 190 -23.12 16.46 18.78
N TYR A 191 -22.56 15.34 19.30
CA TYR A 191 -21.78 14.39 18.50
C TYR A 191 -22.46 13.04 18.31
N HIS A 192 -22.11 12.37 17.21
CA HIS A 192 -22.66 11.04 16.90
C HIS A 192 -22.03 9.96 17.78
N PRO A 193 -22.82 9.17 18.53
CA PRO A 193 -22.29 8.27 19.57
C PRO A 193 -21.42 7.12 19.06
N LEU A 194 -21.50 6.74 17.79
CA LEU A 194 -20.73 5.63 17.20
C LEU A 194 -19.59 6.11 16.29
N LEU A 195 -19.57 7.38 15.91
CA LEU A 195 -18.64 7.92 14.92
C LEU A 195 -17.76 9.03 15.48
N SER A 196 -17.88 9.34 16.77
CA SER A 196 -17.07 10.38 17.42
C SER A 196 -16.20 9.78 18.52
N PHE A 197 -15.03 10.35 18.69
CA PHE A 197 -14.06 10.00 19.73
C PHE A 197 -13.33 11.27 20.20
N ALA A 198 -12.51 11.16 21.24
CA ALA A 198 -11.77 12.30 21.79
C ALA A 198 -10.29 11.95 21.92
N GLU A 199 -9.48 12.56 21.09
CA GLU A 199 -8.02 12.52 21.14
C GLU A 199 -7.47 13.94 21.00
N VAL A 200 -6.34 14.21 21.64
CA VAL A 200 -5.73 15.55 21.63
C VAL A 200 -5.02 15.82 20.31
N THR A 201 -4.59 14.77 19.62
CA THR A 201 -3.99 14.83 18.30
C THR A 201 -4.71 13.87 17.36
N ASP A 202 -4.76 14.20 16.07
CA ASP A 202 -5.21 13.27 15.03
C ASP A 202 -4.02 12.38 14.65
N GLU A 203 -4.25 11.09 14.62
CA GLU A 203 -3.22 10.13 14.19
C GLU A 203 -2.94 10.27 12.69
N LYS A 204 -1.68 10.14 12.30
CA LYS A 204 -1.25 10.25 10.91
C LYS A 204 -0.28 9.13 10.59
N HIS A 205 -0.45 8.58 9.41
CA HIS A 205 0.42 7.53 8.91
C HIS A 205 0.72 7.79 7.43
N ASN A 206 1.96 8.07 7.15
CA ASN A 206 2.44 8.31 5.78
C ASN A 206 3.45 7.25 5.39
N VAL A 207 3.24 6.61 4.24
CA VAL A 207 4.15 5.60 3.68
C VAL A 207 4.49 5.96 2.26
N VAL A 208 5.75 6.23 2.01
CA VAL A 208 6.28 6.41 0.66
C VAL A 208 7.11 5.18 0.27
N LEU A 209 6.75 4.58 -0.84
CA LEU A 209 7.44 3.42 -1.39
C LEU A 209 7.91 3.72 -2.80
N SER A 210 9.22 3.78 -3.01
CA SER A 210 9.80 3.87 -4.34
C SER A 210 10.44 2.54 -4.74
N THR A 211 10.28 2.15 -5.99
CA THR A 211 10.83 0.89 -6.51
C THR A 211 11.35 1.08 -7.93
N LEU A 212 12.62 0.76 -8.13
CA LEU A 212 13.22 0.62 -9.44
C LEU A 212 13.45 -0.87 -9.70
N ALA A 213 12.81 -1.41 -10.74
CA ALA A 213 12.97 -2.81 -11.11
C ALA A 213 13.35 -2.96 -12.55
N SER A 214 14.22 -3.91 -12.86
CA SER A 214 14.52 -4.30 -14.24
C SER A 214 14.37 -5.81 -14.42
N THR A 215 13.96 -6.20 -15.61
CA THR A 215 13.95 -7.60 -16.05
C THR A 215 14.43 -7.65 -17.48
N THR A 216 15.49 -8.41 -17.71
CA THR A 216 16.03 -8.65 -19.05
C THR A 216 16.05 -10.14 -19.33
N GLN A 217 15.41 -10.55 -20.40
CA GLN A 217 15.37 -11.93 -20.87
C GLN A 217 16.08 -12.03 -22.24
N VAL A 218 16.96 -13.00 -22.34
CA VAL A 218 17.65 -13.36 -23.58
C VAL A 218 17.29 -14.79 -23.93
N GLY A 219 16.73 -14.99 -25.12
CA GLY A 219 16.44 -16.32 -25.66
C GLY A 219 17.66 -16.92 -26.33
N PHE A 220 17.83 -18.24 -26.20
CA PHE A 220 18.89 -19.05 -26.82
C PHE A 220 18.26 -20.31 -27.42
N ASP A 221 18.98 -21.01 -28.27
CA ASP A 221 18.51 -22.27 -28.86
C ASP A 221 18.19 -23.35 -27.82
N TRP A 222 18.85 -23.31 -26.68
CA TRP A 222 18.67 -24.27 -25.61
C TRP A 222 17.62 -23.82 -24.55
N GLY A 223 17.24 -22.54 -24.56
CA GLY A 223 16.37 -21.99 -23.52
C GLY A 223 16.45 -20.50 -23.37
N SER A 224 16.43 -19.99 -22.17
CA SER A 224 16.52 -18.56 -21.88
C SER A 224 17.32 -18.25 -20.61
N ALA A 225 17.94 -17.08 -20.60
CA ALA A 225 18.50 -16.45 -19.41
C ALA A 225 17.67 -15.23 -19.05
N THR A 226 17.30 -15.10 -17.78
CA THR A 226 16.55 -13.96 -17.27
C THR A 226 17.32 -13.35 -16.09
N LEU A 227 17.63 -12.07 -16.19
CA LEU A 227 18.17 -11.26 -15.09
C LEU A 227 17.07 -10.35 -14.58
N THR A 228 16.80 -10.41 -13.29
CA THR A 228 15.89 -9.49 -12.61
C THR A 228 16.65 -8.77 -11.51
N THR A 229 16.52 -7.45 -11.47
CA THR A 229 17.03 -6.62 -10.38
C THR A 229 15.92 -5.74 -9.82
N MET A 230 15.94 -5.49 -8.53
CA MET A 230 15.02 -4.58 -7.87
C MET A 230 15.75 -3.83 -6.77
N TYR A 231 15.57 -2.54 -6.75
CA TYR A 231 15.88 -1.67 -5.62
C TYR A 231 14.59 -1.06 -5.11
N ARG A 232 14.36 -1.13 -3.82
CA ARG A 232 13.19 -0.58 -3.15
C ARG A 232 13.62 0.24 -1.97
N ASP A 233 13.03 1.41 -1.89
CA ASP A 233 13.17 2.34 -0.79
C ASP A 233 11.80 2.53 -0.13
N TYR A 234 11.75 2.38 1.18
CA TYR A 234 10.54 2.44 1.98
C TYR A 234 10.74 3.41 3.12
N ASP A 235 9.94 4.46 3.13
CA ASP A 235 9.87 5.48 4.16
C ASP A 235 8.50 5.44 4.83
N GLU A 236 8.49 5.43 6.14
CA GLU A 236 7.27 5.46 6.94
C GLU A 236 7.39 6.48 8.06
N ASP A 237 6.43 7.40 8.09
CA ASP A 237 6.23 8.35 9.19
C ASP A 237 4.87 8.08 9.82
N SER A 238 4.86 7.79 11.11
CA SER A 238 3.64 7.55 11.88
C SER A 238 3.61 8.42 13.11
N GLU A 239 2.53 9.15 13.31
CA GLU A 239 2.25 9.90 14.52
C GLU A 239 1.01 9.30 15.18
N THR A 240 1.18 8.72 16.36
CA THR A 240 0.09 8.14 17.15
C THR A 240 0.02 8.77 18.51
N GLU A 241 -1.17 8.92 19.06
CA GLU A 241 -1.33 9.38 20.43
C GLU A 241 -1.21 8.20 21.40
N TRP A 242 -0.16 8.22 22.22
CA TRP A 242 0.01 7.30 23.33
C TRP A 242 -0.35 7.98 24.65
N SER A 243 -1.60 8.36 24.79
CA SER A 243 -2.07 8.86 26.08
C SER A 243 -2.22 7.69 27.06
N ARG A 244 -1.19 7.46 27.84
CA ARG A 244 -1.33 6.71 29.09
C ARG A 244 -2.13 7.59 30.06
N ILE A 245 -3.35 7.20 30.28
CA ILE A 245 -4.15 7.80 31.33
C ILE A 245 -3.75 7.12 32.63
N ASP A 246 -2.88 7.77 33.36
CA ASP A 246 -2.94 7.74 34.79
C ASP A 246 -3.77 8.95 35.21
N THR A 247 -4.62 8.79 36.18
CA THR A 247 -5.83 9.55 36.51
C THR A 247 -5.67 11.04 36.78
N ASP A 248 -4.48 11.60 36.73
CA ASP A 248 -4.20 12.97 37.15
C ASP A 248 -3.50 13.89 36.16
N ASP A 249 -2.97 13.38 35.04
CA ASP A 249 -2.24 14.20 34.08
C ASP A 249 -2.75 14.02 32.65
N LEU A 250 -3.46 15.01 32.12
CA LEU A 250 -3.89 15.18 30.73
C LEU A 250 -2.71 15.63 29.85
N TYR A 251 -1.64 14.85 29.76
CA TYR A 251 -0.56 15.16 28.84
C TYR A 251 -0.69 14.31 27.56
N PRO A 252 -0.88 14.97 26.42
CA PRO A 252 -0.74 14.29 25.15
C PRO A 252 0.73 13.86 25.03
N ALA A 253 0.94 12.60 24.76
CA ALA A 253 2.26 12.08 24.42
C ALA A 253 2.19 11.53 22.98
N PRO A 254 2.39 12.36 21.95
CA PRO A 254 2.50 11.85 20.60
C PRO A 254 3.72 10.94 20.54
N LEU A 255 3.53 9.75 20.04
CA LEU A 255 4.59 8.84 19.64
C LEU A 255 4.81 9.03 18.14
N ILE A 256 5.97 9.54 17.79
CA ILE A 256 6.40 9.62 16.39
C ILE A 256 7.28 8.40 16.14
N VAL A 257 6.90 7.59 15.17
CA VAL A 257 7.69 6.46 14.70
C VAL A 257 8.05 6.74 13.24
N THR A 258 9.33 6.75 12.96
CA THR A 258 9.86 6.77 11.59
C THR A 258 10.51 5.43 11.32
N SER A 259 10.37 4.91 10.12
CA SER A 259 10.98 3.65 9.71
C SER A 259 11.43 3.74 8.27
N ASP A 260 12.74 3.61 8.06
CA ASP A 260 13.34 3.64 6.75
C ASP A 260 13.97 2.29 6.45
N SER A 261 13.73 1.75 5.26
CA SER A 261 14.38 0.52 4.84
C SER A 261 14.64 0.47 3.35
N GLU A 262 15.82 -0.01 3.00
CA GLU A 262 16.22 -0.28 1.63
C GLU A 262 16.25 -1.80 1.39
N THR A 263 15.78 -2.22 0.22
CA THR A 263 15.80 -3.62 -0.18
C THR A 263 16.37 -3.75 -1.59
N GLU A 264 17.37 -4.62 -1.74
CA GLU A 264 17.93 -4.98 -3.03
C GLU A 264 17.69 -6.45 -3.33
N ILE A 265 17.33 -6.74 -4.56
CA ILE A 265 17.14 -8.10 -5.06
C ILE A 265 17.85 -8.23 -6.40
N THR A 266 18.63 -9.30 -6.55
CA THR A 266 19.18 -9.70 -7.84
C THR A 266 18.94 -11.19 -8.06
N GLU A 267 18.30 -11.54 -9.16
CA GLU A 267 18.04 -12.92 -9.57
C GLU A 267 18.55 -13.16 -10.98
N LEU A 268 19.37 -14.20 -11.16
CA LEU A 268 19.73 -14.74 -12.47
C LEU A 268 19.10 -16.13 -12.60
N ARG A 269 18.26 -16.30 -13.62
CA ARG A 269 17.56 -17.56 -13.89
C ARG A 269 17.90 -18.06 -15.29
N LEU A 270 18.27 -19.33 -15.40
CA LEU A 270 18.43 -20.05 -16.64
C LEU A 270 17.35 -21.12 -16.74
N SER A 271 16.64 -21.20 -17.85
CA SER A 271 15.56 -22.15 -18.08
C SER A 271 15.72 -22.83 -19.44
N SER A 272 15.50 -24.13 -19.50
CA SER A 272 15.51 -24.88 -20.75
C SER A 272 14.28 -24.56 -21.61
N ASN A 273 14.37 -24.81 -22.92
CA ASN A 273 13.19 -24.91 -23.76
C ASN A 273 12.30 -26.09 -23.33
N PRO A 274 10.98 -26.02 -23.61
CA PRO A 274 10.09 -27.16 -23.41
C PRO A 274 10.58 -28.40 -24.13
N GLY A 275 10.61 -29.54 -23.43
CA GLY A 275 11.11 -30.80 -23.96
C GLY A 275 10.87 -32.00 -23.05
N MET A 276 11.54 -33.09 -23.29
CA MET A 276 11.45 -34.31 -22.47
C MET A 276 11.98 -34.05 -21.05
N ILE A 277 12.97 -33.20 -20.90
CA ILE A 277 13.53 -32.77 -19.62
C ILE A 277 13.50 -31.23 -19.60
N GLU A 278 12.75 -30.69 -18.67
CA GLU A 278 12.68 -29.26 -18.42
C GLU A 278 13.42 -28.97 -17.11
N TRP A 279 14.28 -27.97 -17.14
CA TRP A 279 15.05 -27.56 -15.99
C TRP A 279 15.09 -26.03 -15.85
N THR A 280 15.19 -25.59 -14.63
CA THR A 280 15.44 -24.21 -14.26
C THR A 280 16.48 -24.19 -13.16
N VAL A 281 17.48 -23.31 -13.31
CA VAL A 281 18.52 -23.06 -12.32
C VAL A 281 18.57 -21.55 -12.09
N GLY A 282 18.68 -21.13 -10.83
CA GLY A 282 18.75 -19.74 -10.47
C GLY A 282 19.79 -19.44 -9.40
N LEU A 283 20.30 -18.22 -9.44
CA LEU A 283 21.05 -17.57 -8.37
C LEU A 283 20.21 -16.41 -7.88
N TYR A 284 20.09 -16.27 -6.57
CA TYR A 284 19.29 -15.24 -5.93
C TYR A 284 20.11 -14.59 -4.82
N ASP A 285 20.13 -13.28 -4.83
CA ASP A 285 20.72 -12.44 -3.81
C ASP A 285 19.67 -11.47 -3.28
N PHE A 286 19.64 -11.32 -1.96
CA PHE A 286 18.67 -10.47 -1.26
C PHE A 286 19.38 -9.76 -0.12
N GLU A 287 19.31 -8.46 -0.14
CA GLU A 287 19.77 -7.61 0.95
C GLU A 287 18.64 -6.68 1.40
N SER A 288 18.47 -6.55 2.71
CA SER A 288 17.52 -5.60 3.28
C SER A 288 18.17 -4.93 4.49
N ASN A 289 18.26 -3.62 4.42
CA ASN A 289 18.85 -2.76 5.45
C ASN A 289 17.73 -1.87 6.00
N ALA A 290 17.47 -1.97 7.30
CA ALA A 290 16.63 -1.02 8.02
C ALA A 290 17.52 -0.05 8.80
N ASP A 291 17.15 1.22 8.84
CA ASP A 291 17.88 2.18 9.70
C ASP A 291 17.60 1.83 11.17
N PRO A 292 18.63 1.47 11.95
CA PRO A 292 18.46 1.13 13.35
C PRO A 292 18.08 2.32 14.23
N ASN A 293 18.06 3.54 13.68
CA ASN A 293 17.71 4.77 14.39
C ASN A 293 16.33 5.32 14.01
N SER A 294 15.63 4.63 13.13
CA SER A 294 14.26 4.93 12.73
C SER A 294 13.23 4.29 13.66
#